data_e25be8ad9ed8fea545371689422761ac
#
_entry.id   e25be8ad9ed8fea545371689422761ac
#
_cell.length_a   1.000
_cell.length_b   1.000
_cell.length_c   1.000
_cell.angle_alpha   90.00
_cell.angle_beta   90.00
_cell.angle_gamma   90.00
#
_symmetry.space_group_name_H-M   'P 1'
#
loop_
_entity.id
_entity.type
_entity.pdbx_description
1 polymer ?
#
loop_
_entity_poly.entity_id
_entity_poly.type
_entity_poly.pdbx_seq_one_letter_code
_entity_poly.pdbx_strand_id
1 'polypeptide(L)'
;MEPDKVDELVFKFVDAEWKKLNSNNTIKCELQHSGNWWVASPKHWNFSAASKAVERVFGVKPGLTREGGSIPVTLTFEQATGKNVLLLPMGSSTDAAHSINGVFPISSWR
;
A
#
# COMPACT_ATOMS: atom_id res chain seq x y z
N MET A 1 -13.05 -3.43 3.45
CA MET A 1 -13.69 -4.74 3.17
C MET A 1 -12.73 -5.79 3.66
N GLU A 2 -13.21 -6.83 4.33
CA GLU A 2 -12.35 -7.89 4.84
C GLU A 2 -11.80 -8.73 3.67
N PRO A 3 -10.55 -9.21 3.76
CA PRO A 3 -9.90 -9.96 2.69
C PRO A 3 -10.71 -11.17 2.22
N ASP A 4 -11.19 -11.99 3.15
CA ASP A 4 -11.98 -13.19 2.84
C ASP A 4 -13.23 -12.87 2.00
N LYS A 5 -13.84 -11.71 2.25
CA LYS A 5 -14.99 -11.27 1.45
C LYS A 5 -14.61 -10.87 0.04
N VAL A 6 -13.43 -10.28 -0.14
CA VAL A 6 -12.89 -9.96 -1.47
C VAL A 6 -12.62 -11.25 -2.24
N ASP A 7 -11.95 -12.19 -1.60
CA ASP A 7 -11.59 -13.48 -2.20
C ASP A 7 -12.85 -14.25 -2.64
N GLU A 8 -13.87 -14.32 -1.79
CA GLU A 8 -15.17 -14.91 -2.13
C GLU A 8 -15.81 -14.26 -3.37
N LEU A 9 -15.80 -12.93 -3.44
CA LEU A 9 -16.38 -12.21 -4.57
C LEU A 9 -15.60 -12.43 -5.86
N VAL A 10 -14.26 -12.45 -5.79
CA VAL A 10 -13.41 -12.73 -6.94
C VAL A 10 -13.63 -14.14 -7.47
N PHE A 11 -13.63 -15.15 -6.60
CA PHE A 11 -13.89 -16.52 -7.02
C PHE A 11 -15.27 -16.70 -7.67
N LYS A 12 -16.31 -16.11 -7.08
CA LYS A 12 -17.65 -16.13 -7.67
C LYS A 12 -17.72 -15.45 -9.03
N PHE A 13 -17.03 -14.32 -9.16
CA PHE A 13 -16.99 -13.60 -10.44
C PHE A 13 -16.27 -14.42 -11.51
N VAL A 14 -15.07 -14.94 -11.21
CA VAL A 14 -14.28 -15.76 -12.14
C VAL A 14 -15.07 -16.98 -12.61
N ASP A 15 -15.70 -17.70 -11.68
CA ASP A 15 -16.53 -18.89 -12.00
C ASP A 15 -17.71 -18.53 -12.90
N ALA A 16 -18.41 -17.44 -12.60
CA ALA A 16 -19.55 -16.98 -13.38
C ALA A 16 -19.14 -16.57 -14.80
N GLU A 17 -18.07 -15.83 -14.96
CA GLU A 17 -17.58 -15.39 -16.26
C GLU A 17 -17.03 -16.58 -17.07
N TRP A 18 -16.31 -17.50 -16.43
CA TRP A 18 -15.82 -18.71 -17.08
C TRP A 18 -16.95 -19.55 -17.69
N LYS A 19 -18.02 -19.77 -16.94
CA LYS A 19 -19.20 -20.50 -17.42
C LYS A 19 -19.82 -19.89 -18.68
N LYS A 20 -19.79 -18.57 -18.81
CA LYS A 20 -20.34 -17.87 -20.01
C LYS A 20 -19.50 -18.12 -21.25
N LEU A 21 -18.21 -18.41 -21.12
CA LEU A 21 -17.31 -18.61 -22.26
C LEU A 21 -17.55 -19.94 -23.00
N ASN A 22 -18.27 -20.89 -22.40
CA ASN A 22 -18.49 -22.21 -22.99
C ASN A 22 -17.20 -22.87 -23.53
N SER A 23 -16.07 -22.66 -22.87
CA SER A 23 -14.77 -23.13 -23.30
C SER A 23 -14.58 -24.63 -23.02
N ASN A 24 -13.92 -25.32 -23.92
CA ASN A 24 -13.47 -26.71 -23.71
C ASN A 24 -12.25 -26.84 -22.78
N ASN A 25 -11.64 -25.73 -22.41
CA ASN A 25 -10.51 -25.70 -21.48
C ASN A 25 -10.99 -25.81 -20.04
N THR A 26 -10.06 -26.03 -19.12
CA THR A 26 -10.30 -26.00 -17.68
C THR A 26 -9.68 -24.74 -17.07
N ILE A 27 -10.31 -24.23 -16.00
CA ILE A 27 -9.77 -23.14 -15.18
C ILE A 27 -9.56 -23.64 -13.77
N LYS A 28 -8.48 -23.19 -13.13
CA LYS A 28 -8.26 -23.33 -11.69
C LYS A 28 -7.93 -21.96 -11.13
N CYS A 29 -8.72 -21.53 -10.15
CA CYS A 29 -8.51 -20.28 -9.45
C CYS A 29 -8.15 -20.58 -8.00
N GLU A 30 -6.97 -20.14 -7.55
CA GLU A 30 -6.46 -20.40 -6.20
C GLU A 30 -6.00 -19.10 -5.55
N LEU A 31 -6.31 -18.96 -4.27
CA LEU A 31 -5.77 -17.89 -3.45
C LEU A 31 -4.30 -18.20 -3.16
N GLN A 32 -3.40 -17.30 -3.58
CA GLN A 32 -1.97 -17.40 -3.30
C GLN A 32 -1.64 -16.72 -1.96
N HIS A 33 -2.16 -15.53 -1.76
CA HIS A 33 -1.92 -14.73 -0.57
C HIS A 33 -3.01 -13.69 -0.41
N SER A 34 -3.38 -13.44 0.85
CA SER A 34 -4.31 -12.39 1.25
C SER A 34 -3.78 -11.70 2.49
N GLY A 35 -4.08 -10.43 2.66
CA GLY A 35 -3.60 -9.64 3.79
C GLY A 35 -4.65 -8.65 4.27
N ASN A 36 -4.63 -8.36 5.58
CA ASN A 36 -5.51 -7.37 6.17
C ASN A 36 -5.15 -5.96 5.70
N TRP A 37 -6.17 -5.14 5.54
CA TRP A 37 -6.00 -3.73 5.24
C TRP A 37 -5.45 -2.96 6.45
N TRP A 38 -4.77 -1.86 6.15
CA TRP A 38 -4.28 -0.92 7.13
C TRP A 38 -4.54 0.52 6.68
N VAL A 39 -4.89 1.38 7.60
CA VAL A 39 -4.98 2.82 7.37
C VAL A 39 -4.70 3.58 8.66
N ALA A 40 -3.75 4.50 8.62
CA ALA A 40 -3.42 5.34 9.75
C ALA A 40 -4.36 6.53 9.91
N SER A 41 -4.45 7.04 11.15
CA SER A 41 -5.17 8.28 11.43
C SER A 41 -4.28 9.50 11.18
N PRO A 42 -4.61 10.37 10.22
CA PRO A 42 -3.84 11.58 9.95
C PRO A 42 -3.96 12.64 11.06
N LYS A 43 -4.88 12.46 12.00
CA LYS A 43 -5.05 13.36 13.16
C LYS A 43 -4.06 13.07 14.27
N HIS A 44 -3.31 11.97 14.19
CA HIS A 44 -2.35 11.62 15.22
C HIS A 44 -1.13 12.55 15.18
N TRP A 45 -0.50 12.77 16.34
CA TRP A 45 0.59 13.74 16.50
C TRP A 45 1.80 13.47 15.59
N ASN A 46 2.10 12.19 15.26
CA ASN A 46 3.22 11.84 14.39
C ASN A 46 3.05 12.41 12.97
N PHE A 47 1.82 12.50 12.45
CA PHE A 47 1.54 13.15 11.18
C PHE A 47 1.81 14.66 11.25
N SER A 48 1.45 15.29 12.36
CA SER A 48 1.76 16.73 12.56
C SER A 48 3.26 16.96 12.64
N ALA A 49 4.00 16.11 13.35
CA ALA A 49 5.46 16.19 13.44
C ALA A 49 6.13 15.99 12.07
N ALA A 50 5.73 14.95 11.33
CA ALA A 50 6.24 14.67 9.99
C ALA A 50 5.93 15.81 9.02
N SER A 51 4.71 16.36 9.06
CA SER A 51 4.33 17.50 8.20
C SER A 51 5.20 18.71 8.44
N LYS A 52 5.50 19.04 9.69
CA LYS A 52 6.42 20.15 10.03
C LYS A 52 7.85 19.88 9.55
N ALA A 53 8.32 18.64 9.66
CA ALA A 53 9.65 18.25 9.17
C ALA A 53 9.74 18.40 7.65
N VAL A 54 8.74 17.90 6.91
CA VAL A 54 8.68 18.03 5.44
C VAL A 54 8.60 19.50 5.04
N GLU A 55 7.74 20.28 5.67
CA GLU A 55 7.61 21.73 5.39
C GLU A 55 8.93 22.48 5.63
N ARG A 56 9.68 22.09 6.69
CA ARG A 56 10.99 22.69 6.98
C ARG A 56 12.04 22.37 5.93
N VAL A 57 12.03 21.16 5.39
CA VAL A 57 13.04 20.71 4.40
C VAL A 57 12.71 21.20 3.00
N PHE A 58 11.44 21.09 2.60
CA PHE A 58 11.01 21.36 1.22
C PHE A 58 10.36 22.75 1.03
N GLY A 59 10.11 23.50 2.10
CA GLY A 59 9.49 24.83 2.04
C GLY A 59 7.99 24.82 1.74
N VAL A 60 7.36 23.64 1.63
CA VAL A 60 5.93 23.49 1.32
C VAL A 60 5.29 22.46 2.24
N LYS A 61 4.02 22.66 2.56
CA LYS A 61 3.25 21.68 3.32
C LYS A 61 3.05 20.41 2.51
N PRO A 62 3.25 19.21 3.11
CA PRO A 62 2.97 17.95 2.43
C PRO A 62 1.48 17.76 2.22
N GLY A 63 1.12 17.13 1.10
CA GLY A 63 -0.18 16.52 0.91
C GLY A 63 -0.32 15.27 1.75
N LEU A 64 -1.50 15.02 2.29
CA LEU A 64 -1.84 13.75 2.92
C LEU A 64 -2.59 12.90 1.93
N THR A 65 -1.97 11.83 1.48
CA THR A 65 -2.54 10.92 0.47
C THR A 65 -2.87 9.57 1.09
N ARG A 66 -3.81 8.86 0.49
CA ARG A 66 -4.03 7.42 0.71
C ARG A 66 -3.52 6.70 -0.51
N GLU A 67 -2.40 6.03 -0.34
CA GLU A 67 -1.80 5.22 -1.38
C GLU A 67 -2.28 3.77 -1.26
N GLY A 68 -2.72 3.19 -2.37
CA GLY A 68 -2.93 1.76 -2.47
C GLY A 68 -1.59 1.07 -2.69
N GLY A 69 -1.31 0.00 -1.95
CA GLY A 69 -0.08 -0.76 -2.12
C GLY A 69 0.09 -1.83 -1.04
N SER A 70 0.98 -2.77 -1.29
CA SER A 70 1.27 -3.88 -0.38
C SER A 70 2.48 -3.54 0.48
N ILE A 71 2.23 -3.00 1.68
CA ILE A 71 3.25 -2.78 2.71
C ILE A 71 2.80 -3.51 3.99
N PRO A 72 2.84 -4.85 4.02
CA PRO A 72 2.27 -5.64 5.12
C PRO A 72 2.91 -5.34 6.48
N VAL A 73 4.17 -4.91 6.49
CA VAL A 73 4.91 -4.60 7.70
C VAL A 73 4.31 -3.42 8.50
N THR A 74 3.56 -2.51 7.87
CA THR A 74 2.91 -1.40 8.59
C THR A 74 1.91 -1.89 9.63
N LEU A 75 1.07 -2.85 9.24
CA LEU A 75 0.13 -3.48 10.17
C LEU A 75 0.86 -4.23 11.29
N THR A 76 1.95 -4.94 10.96
CA THR A 76 2.79 -5.64 11.94
C THR A 76 3.37 -4.67 12.96
N PHE A 77 3.90 -3.52 12.54
CA PHE A 77 4.43 -2.51 13.45
C PHE A 77 3.33 -1.90 14.34
N GLU A 78 2.16 -1.59 13.79
CA GLU A 78 1.05 -1.08 14.56
C GLU A 78 0.59 -2.09 15.64
N GLN A 79 0.44 -3.36 15.26
CA GLN A 79 0.05 -4.42 16.18
C GLN A 79 1.10 -4.69 17.26
N ALA A 80 2.38 -4.75 16.89
CA ALA A 80 3.47 -5.03 17.82
C ALA A 80 3.73 -3.89 18.81
N THR A 81 3.52 -2.65 18.39
CA THR A 81 3.85 -1.48 19.21
C THR A 81 2.64 -0.80 19.85
N GLY A 82 1.45 -1.05 19.35
CA GLY A 82 0.22 -0.31 19.70
C GLY A 82 0.28 1.17 19.31
N LYS A 83 1.17 1.55 18.38
CA LYS A 83 1.39 2.93 17.98
C LYS A 83 0.92 3.19 16.55
N ASN A 84 0.47 4.42 16.31
CA ASN A 84 0.10 4.84 14.97
C ASN A 84 1.33 4.90 14.06
N VAL A 85 1.28 4.20 12.94
CA VAL A 85 2.35 4.14 11.96
C VAL A 85 2.14 5.22 10.90
N LEU A 86 3.23 5.81 10.43
CA LEU A 86 3.26 6.79 9.36
C LEU A 86 4.20 6.29 8.26
N LEU A 87 3.77 6.36 7.03
CA LEU A 87 4.64 6.21 5.86
C LEU A 87 5.08 7.59 5.40
N LEU A 88 6.39 7.83 5.46
CA LEU A 88 7.01 9.09 5.03
C LEU A 88 7.85 8.82 3.78
N PRO A 89 7.34 9.11 2.58
CA PRO A 89 8.12 8.96 1.36
C PRO A 89 9.23 10.00 1.31
N MET A 90 10.43 9.59 0.88
CA MET A 90 11.60 10.45 0.72
C MET A 90 12.13 10.47 -0.72
N GLY A 91 11.63 9.59 -1.56
CA GLY A 91 12.04 9.47 -2.96
C GLY A 91 11.26 10.37 -3.91
N SER A 92 11.71 10.39 -5.16
CA SER A 92 11.03 11.03 -6.28
C SER A 92 10.25 9.99 -7.11
N SER A 93 9.25 10.45 -7.85
CA SER A 93 8.55 9.60 -8.83
C SER A 93 9.46 9.10 -9.96
N THR A 94 10.62 9.73 -10.14
CA THR A 94 11.64 9.37 -11.15
C THR A 94 12.68 8.38 -10.65
N ASP A 95 12.64 7.98 -9.39
CA ASP A 95 13.65 7.09 -8.79
C ASP A 95 13.52 5.64 -9.26
N ALA A 96 12.54 5.33 -10.10
CA ALA A 96 12.31 4.01 -10.69
C ALA A 96 12.29 2.88 -9.63
N ALA A 97 11.54 3.10 -8.54
CA ALA A 97 11.38 2.11 -7.47
C ALA A 97 10.95 0.75 -8.03
N HIS A 98 11.49 -0.33 -7.47
CA HIS A 98 11.32 -1.72 -7.93
C HIS A 98 11.88 -2.05 -9.33
N SER A 99 12.62 -1.12 -9.95
CA SER A 99 13.32 -1.36 -11.21
C SER A 99 14.77 -1.77 -10.97
N ILE A 100 15.36 -2.48 -11.95
CA ILE A 100 16.81 -2.77 -11.96
C ILE A 100 17.66 -1.51 -12.05
N ASN A 101 17.10 -0.41 -12.52
CA ASN A 101 17.73 0.91 -12.62
C ASN A 101 17.25 1.88 -11.53
N GLY A 102 16.68 1.35 -10.44
CA GLY A 102 16.25 2.16 -9.32
C GLY A 102 17.39 2.96 -8.72
N VAL A 103 17.16 4.24 -8.44
CA VAL A 103 18.13 5.16 -7.84
C VAL A 103 17.53 5.85 -6.62
N PHE A 104 18.38 6.22 -5.68
CA PHE A 104 18.00 7.09 -4.56
C PHE A 104 19.05 8.19 -4.45
N PRO A 105 18.74 9.42 -4.83
CA PRO A 105 19.72 10.52 -4.86
C PRO A 105 20.26 10.82 -3.46
N ILE A 106 21.59 10.97 -3.33
CA ILE A 106 22.25 11.31 -2.06
C ILE A 106 21.73 12.64 -1.51
N SER A 107 21.32 13.57 -2.37
CA SER A 107 20.69 14.83 -1.99
C SER A 107 19.42 14.68 -1.16
N SER A 108 18.74 13.54 -1.25
CA SER A 108 17.55 13.21 -0.43
C SER A 108 17.87 12.85 1.03
N TRP A 109 19.16 12.73 1.39
CA TRP A 109 19.64 12.42 2.75
C TRP A 109 20.03 13.66 3.58
N ARG A 110 19.87 14.86 3.05
CA ARG A 110 20.32 16.13 3.69
C ARG A 110 19.19 16.82 4.43
#